data_e4a6c6b1cffaf2306ac8317ba61b5388
#
_entry.id   e4a6c6b1cffaf2306ac8317ba61b5388
#
_cell.length_a   1.000
_cell.length_b   1.000
_cell.length_c   1.000
_cell.angle_alpha   90.00
_cell.angle_beta   90.00
_cell.angle_gamma   90.00
#
_symmetry.space_group_name_H-M   'P 1'
#
loop_
_entity.id
_entity.type
_entity.pdbx_description
1 polymer ?
#
loop_
_entity_poly.entity_id
_entity_poly.type
_entity_poly.pdbx_seq_one_letter_code
_entity_poly.pdbx_strand_id
1 'polypeptide(L)'
;MTGVQTCALPISDVSLPVARGFIKDVQAKATGASVLKSVTPGQQVVKIVHDELVRVLAGDDPEPGRLRIDSPPATILMVGLQGSGKTTTTAKLAKRLKDRDGKRVLMASLDTRRPAAMEQLAVLGQQTGVETLPIVQGQDAVAIARRARQQAMLAGYDVVMLDTAGRLSIDDELMEEVAAVRDAAMPNETLLVVDGLTGQDAVNTAENFDGRIGISGVVLTRMDGDGRGG
;
A
#
# COMPACT_ATOMS: atom_id res chain seq x y z
N MET A 1 -31.28 13.81 -17.35
CA MET A 1 -30.40 13.34 -16.25
C MET A 1 -29.03 12.77 -16.71
N THR A 2 -28.74 12.75 -18.00
CA THR A 2 -27.51 12.16 -18.56
C THR A 2 -26.29 13.08 -18.60
N GLY A 3 -26.48 14.39 -18.46
CA GLY A 3 -25.38 15.37 -18.61
C GLY A 3 -24.48 15.54 -17.38
N VAL A 4 -24.97 15.26 -16.18
CA VAL A 4 -24.17 15.42 -14.93
C VAL A 4 -23.21 14.25 -14.72
N GLN A 5 -23.53 13.06 -15.21
CA GLN A 5 -22.69 11.86 -15.06
C GLN A 5 -21.41 11.91 -15.89
N THR A 6 -21.44 12.57 -17.07
CA THR A 6 -20.27 12.64 -17.96
C THR A 6 -19.24 13.70 -17.57
N CYS A 7 -19.64 14.71 -16.79
CA CYS A 7 -18.71 15.76 -16.34
C CYS A 7 -17.99 15.44 -15.03
N ALA A 8 -18.57 14.63 -14.15
CA ALA A 8 -17.94 14.28 -12.87
C ALA A 8 -16.76 13.28 -13.01
N LEU A 9 -16.83 12.39 -13.99
CA LEU A 9 -15.84 11.33 -14.21
C LEU A 9 -14.43 11.82 -14.57
N PRO A 10 -14.25 12.76 -15.51
CA PRO A 10 -12.94 13.31 -15.83
C PRO A 10 -12.34 14.14 -14.70
N ILE A 11 -13.18 14.70 -13.81
CA ILE A 11 -12.75 15.56 -12.71
C ILE A 11 -12.26 14.72 -11.51
N SER A 12 -12.86 13.54 -11.28
CA SER A 12 -12.56 12.69 -10.14
C SER A 12 -11.53 11.59 -10.42
N ASP A 13 -11.10 11.43 -11.67
CA ASP A 13 -10.17 10.37 -12.11
C ASP A 13 -10.62 8.95 -11.74
N VAL A 14 -11.93 8.74 -11.61
CA VAL A 14 -12.53 7.43 -11.30
C VAL A 14 -12.94 6.74 -12.59
N SER A 15 -12.66 5.44 -12.71
CA SER A 15 -13.05 4.67 -13.88
C SER A 15 -14.58 4.61 -14.04
N LEU A 16 -15.05 4.64 -15.29
CA LEU A 16 -16.48 4.67 -15.62
C LEU A 16 -17.28 3.47 -15.04
N PRO A 17 -16.77 2.23 -15.05
CA PRO A 17 -17.47 1.10 -14.44
C PRO A 17 -17.68 1.28 -12.93
N VAL A 18 -16.65 1.73 -12.20
CA VAL A 18 -16.69 1.96 -10.76
C VAL A 18 -17.70 3.06 -10.43
N ALA A 19 -17.64 4.19 -11.13
CA ALA A 19 -18.58 5.29 -10.92
C ALA A 19 -20.04 4.90 -11.20
N ARG A 20 -20.30 4.09 -12.25
CA ARG A 20 -21.64 3.58 -12.55
C ARG A 20 -22.15 2.62 -11.48
N GLY A 21 -21.30 1.72 -10.99
CA GLY A 21 -21.64 0.82 -9.88
C GLY A 21 -22.01 1.60 -8.64
N PHE A 22 -21.18 2.53 -8.23
CA PHE A 22 -21.41 3.41 -7.07
C PHE A 22 -22.74 4.17 -7.17
N ILE A 23 -23.02 4.82 -8.32
CA ILE A 23 -24.28 5.55 -8.53
C ILE A 23 -25.48 4.62 -8.42
N LYS A 24 -25.41 3.43 -9.01
CA LYS A 24 -26.49 2.43 -8.96
C LYS A 24 -26.78 2.00 -7.51
N ASP A 25 -25.74 1.74 -6.73
CA ASP A 25 -25.87 1.30 -5.34
C ASP A 25 -26.43 2.41 -4.44
N VAL A 26 -25.96 3.65 -4.61
CA VAL A 26 -26.52 4.82 -3.93
C VAL A 26 -27.99 5.03 -4.30
N GLN A 27 -28.35 4.95 -5.60
CA GLN A 27 -29.73 5.12 -6.03
C GLN A 27 -30.65 4.04 -5.43
N ALA A 28 -30.23 2.77 -5.44
CA ALA A 28 -31.02 1.68 -4.87
C ALA A 28 -31.30 1.90 -3.38
N LYS A 29 -30.31 2.37 -2.61
CA LYS A 29 -30.46 2.65 -1.18
C LYS A 29 -31.24 3.95 -0.92
N ALA A 30 -31.06 4.98 -1.73
CA ALA A 30 -31.72 6.27 -1.57
C ALA A 30 -33.24 6.26 -1.95
N THR A 31 -33.64 5.33 -2.82
CA THR A 31 -35.06 5.16 -3.19
C THR A 31 -35.81 4.22 -2.26
N GLY A 32 -35.16 3.66 -1.26
CA GLY A 32 -35.77 2.76 -0.28
C GLY A 32 -36.85 3.44 0.58
N ALA A 33 -37.84 2.67 1.03
CA ALA A 33 -38.96 3.16 1.84
C ALA A 33 -38.52 3.83 3.17
N SER A 34 -37.33 3.47 3.71
CA SER A 34 -36.80 4.07 4.91
C SER A 34 -36.36 5.53 4.73
N VAL A 35 -35.84 5.88 3.55
CA VAL A 35 -35.43 7.27 3.22
C VAL A 35 -36.67 8.13 2.94
N LEU A 36 -37.67 7.60 2.21
CA LEU A 36 -38.89 8.31 1.89
C LEU A 36 -39.75 8.63 3.12
N LYS A 37 -39.64 7.83 4.17
CA LYS A 37 -40.38 8.02 5.44
C LYS A 37 -39.59 8.81 6.48
N SER A 38 -38.36 9.23 6.19
CA SER A 38 -37.52 9.95 7.12
C SER A 38 -37.93 11.42 7.28
N VAL A 39 -37.77 11.93 8.51
CA VAL A 39 -37.98 13.35 8.81
C VAL A 39 -36.87 14.24 8.17
N THR A 40 -35.71 13.65 7.84
CA THR A 40 -34.56 14.35 7.22
C THR A 40 -34.00 13.56 6.03
N PRO A 41 -34.75 13.48 4.91
CA PRO A 41 -34.32 12.67 3.75
C PRO A 41 -32.96 13.07 3.18
N GLY A 42 -32.66 14.37 3.15
CA GLY A 42 -31.37 14.88 2.65
C GLY A 42 -30.17 14.39 3.46
N GLN A 43 -30.26 14.40 4.78
CA GLN A 43 -29.21 13.89 5.65
C GLN A 43 -29.01 12.38 5.51
N GLN A 44 -30.09 11.64 5.28
CA GLN A 44 -30.01 10.21 5.03
C GLN A 44 -29.30 9.90 3.70
N VAL A 45 -29.55 10.68 2.65
CA VAL A 45 -28.84 10.53 1.38
C VAL A 45 -27.35 10.80 1.56
N VAL A 46 -26.96 11.84 2.30
CA VAL A 46 -25.55 12.12 2.62
C VAL A 46 -24.91 10.95 3.36
N LYS A 47 -25.60 10.37 4.34
CA LYS A 47 -25.11 9.19 5.05
C LYS A 47 -24.95 7.99 4.11
N ILE A 48 -25.93 7.71 3.25
CA ILE A 48 -25.85 6.62 2.28
C ILE A 48 -24.63 6.78 1.35
N VAL A 49 -24.39 8.00 0.85
CA VAL A 49 -23.22 8.31 0.01
C VAL A 49 -21.93 8.07 0.78
N HIS A 50 -21.84 8.55 2.02
CA HIS A 50 -20.67 8.33 2.88
C HIS A 50 -20.43 6.84 3.13
N ASP A 51 -21.45 6.11 3.55
CA ASP A 51 -21.32 4.68 3.87
C ASP A 51 -20.93 3.87 2.62
N GLU A 52 -21.41 4.26 1.44
CA GLU A 52 -21.06 3.62 0.18
C GLU A 52 -19.63 3.93 -0.25
N LEU A 53 -19.15 5.17 -0.04
CA LEU A 53 -17.73 5.51 -0.25
C LEU A 53 -16.81 4.70 0.67
N VAL A 54 -17.18 4.59 1.94
CA VAL A 54 -16.42 3.77 2.90
C VAL A 54 -16.39 2.31 2.43
N ARG A 55 -17.53 1.75 1.97
CA ARG A 55 -17.59 0.38 1.46
C ARG A 55 -16.71 0.16 0.23
N VAL A 56 -16.69 1.10 -0.71
CA VAL A 56 -15.83 1.02 -1.91
C VAL A 56 -14.36 1.02 -1.53
N LEU A 57 -13.96 1.83 -0.54
CA LEU A 57 -12.57 1.93 -0.08
C LEU A 57 -12.15 0.76 0.83
N ALA A 58 -13.05 0.28 1.65
CA ALA A 58 -12.78 -0.79 2.60
C ALA A 58 -12.85 -2.19 1.96
N GLY A 59 -13.59 -2.33 0.85
CA GLY A 59 -13.91 -3.65 0.30
C GLY A 59 -14.72 -4.49 1.30
N ASP A 60 -14.48 -5.78 1.31
CA ASP A 60 -15.11 -6.74 2.23
C ASP A 60 -14.26 -6.97 3.50
N ASP A 61 -13.18 -6.21 3.70
CA ASP A 61 -12.31 -6.34 4.88
C ASP A 61 -13.01 -5.72 6.11
N PRO A 62 -13.23 -6.50 7.19
CA PRO A 62 -13.83 -5.99 8.41
C PRO A 62 -12.95 -4.97 9.17
N GLU A 63 -11.63 -5.01 8.95
CA GLU A 63 -10.67 -4.09 9.56
C GLU A 63 -9.74 -3.48 8.47
N PRO A 64 -10.29 -2.63 7.59
CA PRO A 64 -9.54 -2.10 6.46
C PRO A 64 -8.32 -1.31 6.93
N GLY A 65 -7.17 -1.58 6.31
CA GLY A 65 -5.90 -0.92 6.63
C GLY A 65 -5.19 -1.43 7.89
N ARG A 66 -5.68 -2.47 8.56
CA ARG A 66 -4.94 -3.17 9.59
C ARG A 66 -3.87 -4.06 8.97
N LEU A 67 -2.65 -3.97 9.50
CA LEU A 67 -1.54 -4.84 9.09
C LEU A 67 -1.59 -6.17 9.83
N ARG A 68 -1.34 -7.27 9.13
CA ARG A 68 -1.27 -8.63 9.70
C ARG A 68 0.10 -8.89 10.32
N ILE A 69 0.30 -8.33 11.51
CA ILE A 69 1.57 -8.40 12.26
C ILE A 69 1.43 -9.16 13.59
N ASP A 70 0.43 -10.02 13.71
CA ASP A 70 0.09 -10.71 14.95
C ASP A 70 1.04 -11.88 15.28
N SER A 71 1.89 -12.32 14.34
CA SER A 71 2.82 -13.44 14.48
C SER A 71 4.28 -12.98 14.34
N PRO A 72 4.94 -12.52 15.41
CA PRO A 72 6.32 -12.06 15.36
C PRO A 72 7.35 -13.17 15.06
N PRO A 73 8.41 -12.86 14.27
CA PRO A 73 8.60 -11.63 13.52
C PRO A 73 7.75 -11.60 12.24
N ALA A 74 6.79 -10.67 12.17
CA ALA A 74 6.02 -10.47 10.95
C ALA A 74 6.85 -9.77 9.88
N THR A 75 6.80 -10.25 8.64
CA THR A 75 7.54 -9.69 7.53
C THR A 75 6.61 -8.87 6.63
N ILE A 76 6.97 -7.62 6.37
CA ILE A 76 6.28 -6.72 5.45
C ILE A 76 7.19 -6.46 4.25
N LEU A 77 6.75 -6.82 3.06
CA LEU A 77 7.46 -6.59 1.80
C LEU A 77 6.89 -5.34 1.12
N MET A 78 7.74 -4.34 0.87
CA MET A 78 7.37 -3.10 0.19
C MET A 78 7.74 -3.21 -1.29
N VAL A 79 6.75 -3.18 -2.18
CA VAL A 79 6.94 -3.32 -3.63
C VAL A 79 6.40 -2.10 -4.39
N GLY A 80 6.78 -1.94 -5.66
CA GLY A 80 6.30 -0.85 -6.52
C GLY A 80 7.37 -0.25 -7.41
N LEU A 81 6.98 0.70 -8.26
CA LEU A 81 7.87 1.32 -9.23
C LEU A 81 8.87 2.30 -8.60
N GLN A 82 9.90 2.66 -9.35
CA GLN A 82 10.86 3.69 -8.94
C GLN A 82 10.16 5.04 -8.75
N GLY A 83 10.53 5.75 -7.70
CA GLY A 83 9.95 7.07 -7.40
C GLY A 83 8.57 7.05 -6.74
N SER A 84 7.94 5.88 -6.55
CA SER A 84 6.64 5.77 -5.85
C SER A 84 6.69 6.10 -4.36
N GLY A 85 7.89 6.20 -3.77
CA GLY A 85 8.07 6.53 -2.36
C GLY A 85 8.21 5.34 -1.42
N LYS A 86 8.59 4.16 -1.91
CA LYS A 86 8.78 2.94 -1.10
C LYS A 86 9.67 3.16 0.13
N THR A 87 10.89 3.58 -0.07
CA THR A 87 11.88 3.78 1.00
C THR A 87 11.39 4.76 2.07
N THR A 88 10.79 5.88 1.64
CA THR A 88 10.21 6.85 2.57
C THR A 88 9.00 6.29 3.32
N THR A 89 8.15 5.54 2.64
CA THR A 89 6.98 4.88 3.23
C THR A 89 7.42 3.80 4.22
N THR A 90 8.43 3.02 3.88
CA THR A 90 9.04 2.03 4.78
C THR A 90 9.46 2.67 6.10
N ALA A 91 10.22 3.76 6.05
CA ALA A 91 10.67 4.46 7.24
C ALA A 91 9.51 5.10 8.05
N LYS A 92 8.53 5.72 7.37
CA LYS A 92 7.36 6.31 8.03
C LYS A 92 6.48 5.24 8.70
N LEU A 93 6.24 4.13 8.02
CA LEU A 93 5.44 3.04 8.56
C LEU A 93 6.15 2.35 9.72
N ALA A 94 7.46 2.10 9.60
CA ALA A 94 8.30 1.56 10.66
C ALA A 94 8.26 2.46 11.92
N LYS A 95 8.38 3.79 11.73
CA LYS A 95 8.26 4.76 12.82
C LYS A 95 6.89 4.71 13.47
N ARG A 96 5.80 4.63 12.68
CA ARG A 96 4.44 4.52 13.20
C ARG A 96 4.27 3.25 14.06
N LEU A 97 4.71 2.10 13.56
CA LEU A 97 4.64 0.82 14.28
C LEU A 97 5.42 0.87 15.60
N LYS A 98 6.59 1.54 15.60
CA LYS A 98 7.37 1.75 16.81
C LYS A 98 6.66 2.68 17.79
N ASP A 99 6.27 3.88 17.35
CA ASP A 99 5.83 4.95 18.26
C ASP A 99 4.39 4.75 18.75
N ARG A 100 3.49 4.19 17.92
CA ARG A 100 2.08 4.00 18.26
C ARG A 100 1.76 2.61 18.77
N ASP A 101 2.35 1.60 18.13
CA ASP A 101 2.01 0.21 18.39
C ASP A 101 3.05 -0.48 19.29
N GLY A 102 4.11 0.25 19.70
CA GLY A 102 5.17 -0.23 20.60
C GLY A 102 5.99 -1.38 20.02
N LYS A 103 6.01 -1.55 18.69
CA LYS A 103 6.69 -2.67 18.03
C LYS A 103 8.18 -2.42 17.88
N ARG A 104 8.98 -3.47 18.06
CA ARG A 104 10.39 -3.47 17.66
C ARG A 104 10.50 -3.79 16.18
N VAL A 105 10.96 -2.82 15.38
CA VAL A 105 10.99 -2.92 13.92
C VAL A 105 12.43 -2.94 13.41
N LEU A 106 12.73 -3.85 12.49
CA LEU A 106 13.97 -3.91 11.72
C LEU A 106 13.66 -3.57 10.27
N MET A 107 14.37 -2.61 9.69
CA MET A 107 14.28 -2.30 8.26
C MET A 107 15.48 -2.87 7.51
N ALA A 108 15.27 -3.37 6.28
CA ALA A 108 16.33 -3.82 5.40
C ALA A 108 16.09 -3.34 3.97
N SER A 109 17.11 -2.74 3.35
CA SER A 109 17.07 -2.40 1.93
C SER A 109 17.52 -3.59 1.09
N LEU A 110 16.74 -3.93 0.09
CA LEU A 110 17.02 -4.97 -0.90
C LEU A 110 17.46 -4.38 -2.25
N ASP A 111 17.63 -3.05 -2.33
CA ASP A 111 18.05 -2.37 -3.56
C ASP A 111 19.59 -2.46 -3.72
N THR A 112 20.05 -3.63 -4.13
CA THR A 112 21.49 -3.92 -4.30
C THR A 112 22.09 -3.26 -5.53
N ARG A 113 21.26 -2.78 -6.45
CA ARG A 113 21.70 -2.12 -7.69
C ARG A 113 22.11 -0.65 -7.46
N ARG A 114 21.57 -0.03 -6.43
CA ARG A 114 21.82 1.36 -6.07
C ARG A 114 22.35 1.45 -4.64
N PRO A 115 23.68 1.44 -4.44
CA PRO A 115 24.28 1.53 -3.09
C PRO A 115 23.75 2.72 -2.29
N ALA A 116 23.55 3.85 -2.94
CA ALA A 116 22.98 5.04 -2.32
C ALA A 116 21.56 4.82 -1.77
N ALA A 117 20.76 3.92 -2.33
CA ALA A 117 19.42 3.60 -1.80
C ALA A 117 19.51 2.84 -0.47
N MET A 118 20.49 1.95 -0.32
CA MET A 118 20.73 1.25 0.94
C MET A 118 21.17 2.24 2.03
N GLU A 119 22.06 3.16 1.70
CA GLU A 119 22.51 4.22 2.60
C GLU A 119 21.36 5.17 2.96
N GLN A 120 20.49 5.50 1.99
CA GLN A 120 19.31 6.33 2.22
C GLN A 120 18.39 5.72 3.28
N LEU A 121 18.10 4.41 3.22
CA LEU A 121 17.30 3.75 4.23
C LEU A 121 17.97 3.78 5.60
N ALA A 122 19.30 3.60 5.67
CA ALA A 122 20.07 3.69 6.90
C ALA A 122 19.98 5.09 7.53
N VAL A 123 20.09 6.16 6.73
CA VAL A 123 19.91 7.55 7.19
C VAL A 123 18.50 7.77 7.72
N LEU A 124 17.47 7.30 7.01
CA LEU A 124 16.08 7.38 7.47
C LEU A 124 15.87 6.60 8.77
N GLY A 125 16.54 5.45 8.92
CA GLY A 125 16.54 4.70 10.17
C GLY A 125 17.07 5.51 11.34
N GLN A 126 18.21 6.19 11.16
CA GLN A 126 18.76 7.09 12.18
C GLN A 126 17.79 8.24 12.53
N GLN A 127 17.20 8.88 11.52
CA GLN A 127 16.27 9.98 11.72
C GLN A 127 14.97 9.57 12.44
N THR A 128 14.50 8.36 12.19
CA THR A 128 13.28 7.82 12.81
C THR A 128 13.55 7.05 14.10
N GLY A 129 14.82 6.80 14.40
CA GLY A 129 15.24 5.96 15.52
C GLY A 129 14.83 4.49 15.36
N VAL A 130 14.63 4.02 14.11
CA VAL A 130 14.32 2.62 13.79
C VAL A 130 15.58 1.92 13.30
N GLU A 131 15.82 0.72 13.80
CA GLU A 131 16.99 -0.06 13.45
C GLU A 131 16.98 -0.52 12.00
N THR A 132 18.15 -0.47 11.35
CA THR A 132 18.35 -0.96 9.99
C THR A 132 19.35 -2.10 9.97
N LEU A 133 19.12 -3.08 9.10
CA LEU A 133 20.04 -4.18 8.90
C LEU A 133 21.37 -3.65 8.33
N PRO A 134 22.52 -3.96 8.93
CA PRO A 134 23.82 -3.52 8.41
C PRO A 134 24.04 -3.96 6.97
N ILE A 135 24.59 -3.05 6.16
CA ILE A 135 24.89 -3.32 4.75
C ILE A 135 26.10 -4.27 4.67
N VAL A 136 25.95 -5.36 3.93
CA VAL A 136 27.05 -6.28 3.59
C VAL A 136 27.18 -6.30 2.07
N GLN A 137 28.35 -5.88 1.58
CA GLN A 137 28.63 -5.83 0.15
C GLN A 137 28.59 -7.21 -0.50
N GLY A 138 28.10 -7.27 -1.75
CA GLY A 138 28.08 -8.50 -2.55
C GLY A 138 26.93 -9.47 -2.23
N GLN A 139 26.02 -9.13 -1.34
CA GLN A 139 24.79 -9.90 -1.14
C GLN A 139 23.74 -9.53 -2.18
N ASP A 140 23.00 -10.52 -2.67
CA ASP A 140 21.79 -10.32 -3.47
C ASP A 140 20.55 -10.02 -2.58
N ALA A 141 19.47 -9.60 -3.19
CA ALA A 141 18.23 -9.23 -2.49
C ALA A 141 17.64 -10.40 -1.66
N VAL A 142 17.71 -11.62 -2.18
CA VAL A 142 17.21 -12.84 -1.52
C VAL A 142 18.05 -13.16 -0.27
N ALA A 143 19.38 -13.07 -0.38
CA ALA A 143 20.29 -13.30 0.75
C ALA A 143 20.07 -12.25 1.87
N ILE A 144 19.86 -10.98 1.49
CA ILE A 144 19.55 -9.91 2.45
C ILE A 144 18.21 -10.17 3.14
N ALA A 145 17.16 -10.57 2.39
CA ALA A 145 15.85 -10.87 2.96
C ALA A 145 15.90 -12.02 3.98
N ARG A 146 16.61 -13.09 3.65
CA ARG A 146 16.82 -14.21 4.59
C ARG A 146 17.59 -13.77 5.84
N ARG A 147 18.65 -12.99 5.67
CA ARG A 147 19.45 -12.48 6.81
C ARG A 147 18.64 -11.53 7.68
N ALA A 148 17.78 -10.68 7.09
CA ALA A 148 16.89 -9.79 7.84
C ALA A 148 15.94 -10.58 8.74
N ARG A 149 15.28 -11.62 8.19
CA ARG A 149 14.39 -12.50 8.96
C ARG A 149 15.14 -13.24 10.08
N GLN A 150 16.30 -13.82 9.77
CA GLN A 150 17.12 -14.50 10.76
C GLN A 150 17.54 -13.56 11.90
N GLN A 151 18.00 -12.37 11.57
CA GLN A 151 18.38 -11.34 12.55
C GLN A 151 17.18 -10.96 13.42
N ALA A 152 16.02 -10.81 12.81
CA ALA A 152 14.80 -10.46 13.54
C ALA A 152 14.39 -11.54 14.54
N MET A 153 14.46 -12.80 14.15
CA MET A 153 14.18 -13.92 15.06
C MET A 153 15.19 -13.97 16.21
N LEU A 154 16.47 -13.82 15.93
CA LEU A 154 17.52 -13.92 16.94
C LEU A 154 17.51 -12.75 17.94
N ALA A 155 17.21 -11.54 17.45
CA ALA A 155 17.22 -10.32 18.26
C ALA A 155 15.84 -9.95 18.84
N GLY A 156 14.79 -10.71 18.55
CA GLY A 156 13.44 -10.51 19.08
C GLY A 156 12.76 -9.26 18.55
N TYR A 157 12.85 -9.00 17.23
CA TYR A 157 12.03 -7.98 16.58
C TYR A 157 10.62 -8.49 16.35
N ASP A 158 9.64 -7.59 16.43
CA ASP A 158 8.25 -7.90 16.15
C ASP A 158 7.96 -7.86 14.65
N VAL A 159 8.60 -6.92 13.93
CA VAL A 159 8.35 -6.66 12.51
C VAL A 159 9.66 -6.49 11.75
N VAL A 160 9.71 -7.08 10.55
CA VAL A 160 10.75 -6.86 9.55
C VAL A 160 10.15 -6.16 8.35
N MET A 161 10.70 -5.03 7.95
CA MET A 161 10.29 -4.31 6.75
C MET A 161 11.37 -4.42 5.68
N LEU A 162 11.00 -4.95 4.52
CA LEU A 162 11.87 -5.19 3.38
C LEU A 162 11.56 -4.18 2.28
N ASP A 163 12.48 -3.26 2.02
CA ASP A 163 12.37 -2.22 0.98
C ASP A 163 13.01 -2.72 -0.31
N THR A 164 12.18 -3.12 -1.30
CA THR A 164 12.69 -3.66 -2.57
C THR A 164 13.19 -2.57 -3.51
N ALA A 165 14.06 -2.97 -4.44
CA ALA A 165 14.42 -2.12 -5.57
C ALA A 165 13.16 -1.72 -6.37
N GLY A 166 13.19 -0.54 -6.98
CA GLY A 166 12.17 -0.11 -7.94
C GLY A 166 12.79 0.06 -9.32
N ARG A 167 12.03 -0.31 -10.35
CA ARG A 167 12.34 -0.01 -11.75
C ARG A 167 11.38 1.02 -12.32
N LEU A 168 11.72 1.60 -13.45
CA LEU A 168 10.88 2.59 -14.13
C LEU A 168 9.62 1.99 -14.75
N SER A 169 9.69 0.71 -15.11
CA SER A 169 8.61 -0.03 -15.74
C SER A 169 8.44 -1.41 -15.10
N ILE A 170 7.27 -2.01 -15.32
CA ILE A 170 6.99 -3.38 -14.96
C ILE A 170 7.54 -4.26 -16.08
N ASP A 171 8.66 -4.92 -15.84
CA ASP A 171 9.26 -5.89 -16.73
C ASP A 171 9.37 -7.28 -16.04
N ASP A 172 9.64 -8.31 -16.83
CA ASP A 172 9.70 -9.68 -16.31
C ASP A 172 10.84 -9.85 -15.30
N GLU A 173 11.98 -9.18 -15.50
CA GLU A 173 13.13 -9.24 -14.59
C GLU A 173 12.81 -8.65 -13.21
N LEU A 174 12.05 -7.53 -13.14
CA LEU A 174 11.57 -6.97 -11.87
C LEU A 174 10.65 -7.97 -11.16
N MET A 175 9.72 -8.54 -11.90
CA MET A 175 8.72 -9.44 -11.33
C MET A 175 9.35 -10.74 -10.83
N GLU A 176 10.32 -11.29 -11.55
CA GLU A 176 11.09 -12.47 -11.12
C GLU A 176 11.91 -12.18 -9.86
N GLU A 177 12.59 -11.02 -9.80
CA GLU A 177 13.37 -10.61 -8.62
C GLU A 177 12.47 -10.46 -7.39
N VAL A 178 11.33 -9.76 -7.54
CA VAL A 178 10.39 -9.55 -6.43
C VAL A 178 9.72 -10.86 -6.01
N ALA A 179 9.37 -11.74 -6.95
CA ALA A 179 8.82 -13.06 -6.65
C ALA A 179 9.82 -13.93 -5.88
N ALA A 180 11.10 -13.94 -6.30
CA ALA A 180 12.15 -14.68 -5.59
C ALA A 180 12.36 -14.16 -4.14
N VAL A 181 12.32 -12.84 -3.95
CA VAL A 181 12.37 -12.22 -2.63
C VAL A 181 11.14 -12.59 -1.80
N ARG A 182 9.93 -12.51 -2.36
CA ARG A 182 8.68 -12.90 -1.68
C ARG A 182 8.74 -14.35 -1.20
N ASP A 183 9.14 -15.27 -2.06
CA ASP A 183 9.22 -16.70 -1.74
C ASP A 183 10.28 -16.99 -0.66
N ALA A 184 11.38 -16.26 -0.66
CA ALA A 184 12.42 -16.37 0.37
C ALA A 184 12.04 -15.70 1.70
N ALA A 185 11.33 -14.58 1.63
CA ALA A 185 10.91 -13.80 2.80
C ALA A 185 9.62 -14.32 3.43
N MET A 186 8.75 -15.00 2.66
CA MET A 186 7.42 -15.44 3.10
C MET A 186 6.69 -14.33 3.88
N PRO A 187 6.40 -13.18 3.24
CA PRO A 187 5.86 -12.02 3.95
C PRO A 187 4.43 -12.27 4.46
N ASN A 188 4.12 -11.70 5.61
CA ASN A 188 2.76 -11.63 6.13
C ASN A 188 1.94 -10.59 5.36
N GLU A 189 2.62 -9.53 4.88
CA GLU A 189 2.05 -8.47 4.07
C GLU A 189 2.95 -8.14 2.88
N THR A 190 2.37 -8.00 1.71
CA THR A 190 3.01 -7.45 0.51
C THR A 190 2.31 -6.15 0.16
N LEU A 191 2.93 -5.02 0.46
CA LEU A 191 2.34 -3.69 0.28
C LEU A 191 2.88 -3.05 -1.00
N LEU A 192 1.98 -2.80 -1.94
CA LEU A 192 2.28 -2.03 -3.13
C LEU A 192 2.26 -0.54 -2.82
N VAL A 193 3.38 0.14 -3.05
CA VAL A 193 3.46 1.60 -2.91
C VAL A 193 3.31 2.24 -4.27
N VAL A 194 2.26 3.06 -4.42
CA VAL A 194 1.90 3.72 -5.67
C VAL A 194 1.81 5.23 -5.46
N ASP A 195 2.23 5.97 -6.47
CA ASP A 195 2.11 7.43 -6.49
C ASP A 195 0.67 7.83 -6.81
N GLY A 196 0.00 8.52 -5.92
CA GLY A 196 -1.36 9.01 -6.11
C GLY A 196 -1.52 10.02 -7.27
N LEU A 197 -0.41 10.58 -7.77
CA LEU A 197 -0.44 11.47 -8.93
C LEU A 197 -0.57 10.72 -10.27
N THR A 198 -0.37 9.40 -10.29
CA THR A 198 -0.42 8.61 -11.53
C THR A 198 -1.83 8.23 -11.98
N GLY A 199 -2.84 8.52 -11.17
CA GLY A 199 -4.25 8.29 -11.52
C GLY A 199 -4.54 6.83 -11.92
N GLN A 200 -5.17 6.63 -13.07
CA GLN A 200 -5.54 5.28 -13.56
C GLN A 200 -4.34 4.34 -13.82
N ASP A 201 -3.14 4.88 -14.05
CA ASP A 201 -1.94 4.03 -14.16
C ASP A 201 -1.60 3.33 -12.84
N ALA A 202 -2.04 3.90 -11.70
CA ALA A 202 -1.95 3.26 -10.41
C ALA A 202 -2.73 1.94 -10.37
N VAL A 203 -3.92 1.92 -10.97
CA VAL A 203 -4.79 0.73 -11.05
C VAL A 203 -4.12 -0.35 -11.90
N ASN A 204 -3.65 0.02 -13.10
CA ASN A 204 -2.93 -0.90 -13.99
C ASN A 204 -1.68 -1.49 -13.31
N THR A 205 -0.96 -0.66 -12.55
CA THR A 205 0.19 -1.11 -11.76
C THR A 205 -0.23 -2.12 -10.70
N ALA A 206 -1.30 -1.83 -9.97
CA ALA A 206 -1.81 -2.73 -8.93
C ALA A 206 -2.27 -4.08 -9.50
N GLU A 207 -3.00 -4.09 -10.61
CA GLU A 207 -3.44 -5.31 -11.29
C GLU A 207 -2.26 -6.18 -11.74
N ASN A 208 -1.20 -5.56 -12.29
CA ASN A 208 0.00 -6.29 -12.72
C ASN A 208 0.76 -6.89 -11.53
N PHE A 209 0.94 -6.14 -10.45
CA PHE A 209 1.61 -6.65 -9.25
C PHE A 209 0.79 -7.73 -8.56
N ASP A 210 -0.53 -7.56 -8.47
CA ASP A 210 -1.42 -8.55 -7.85
C ASP A 210 -1.42 -9.86 -8.63
N GLY A 211 -1.58 -9.80 -9.94
CA GLY A 211 -1.62 -10.99 -10.79
C GLY A 211 -0.33 -11.82 -10.79
N ARG A 212 0.85 -11.21 -10.54
CA ARG A 212 2.16 -11.89 -10.57
C ARG A 212 2.71 -12.23 -9.19
N ILE A 213 2.47 -11.39 -8.20
CA ILE A 213 3.10 -11.48 -6.88
C ILE A 213 2.08 -11.74 -5.79
N GLY A 214 0.85 -11.28 -5.97
CA GLY A 214 -0.17 -11.22 -4.92
C GLY A 214 0.15 -10.12 -3.92
N ILE A 215 -0.61 -9.04 -3.95
CA ILE A 215 -0.50 -7.94 -2.98
C ILE A 215 -1.57 -8.10 -1.89
N SER A 216 -1.24 -7.71 -0.67
CA SER A 216 -2.19 -7.71 0.44
C SER A 216 -2.78 -6.33 0.71
N GLY A 217 -2.16 -5.28 0.18
CA GLY A 217 -2.62 -3.91 0.35
C GLY A 217 -1.89 -2.93 -0.54
N VAL A 218 -2.47 -1.73 -0.66
CA VAL A 218 -1.91 -0.62 -1.45
C VAL A 218 -1.69 0.59 -0.54
N VAL A 219 -0.54 1.24 -0.71
CA VAL A 219 -0.22 2.50 -0.04
C VAL A 219 -0.11 3.59 -1.10
N LEU A 220 -1.02 4.56 -1.04
CA LEU A 220 -0.99 5.73 -1.91
C LEU A 220 -0.10 6.81 -1.29
N THR A 221 0.87 7.30 -2.05
CA THR A 221 1.73 8.42 -1.65
C THR A 221 1.28 9.73 -2.30
N ARG A 222 1.79 10.87 -1.80
CA ARG A 222 1.49 12.21 -2.34
C ARG A 222 0.01 12.57 -2.36
N MET A 223 -0.77 12.01 -1.42
CA MET A 223 -2.21 12.31 -1.29
C MET A 223 -2.49 13.66 -0.61
N ASP A 224 -1.46 14.37 -0.19
CA ASP A 224 -1.48 15.74 0.33
C ASP A 224 -1.45 16.83 -0.76
N GLY A 225 -1.29 16.43 -2.03
CA GLY A 225 -1.35 17.30 -3.19
C GLY A 225 -2.67 17.20 -3.96
N ASP A 226 -2.64 17.55 -5.24
CA ASP A 226 -3.81 17.54 -6.14
C ASP A 226 -4.13 16.15 -6.73
N GLY A 227 -3.34 15.13 -6.40
CA GLY A 227 -3.54 13.76 -6.86
C GLY A 227 -4.80 13.12 -6.28
N ARG A 228 -5.52 12.35 -7.09
CA ARG A 228 -6.80 11.73 -6.73
C ARG A 228 -6.76 10.22 -6.61
N GLY A 229 -5.59 9.62 -6.89
CA GLY A 229 -5.32 8.21 -6.68
C GLY A 229 -5.88 7.24 -7.72
N GLY A 230 -6.64 7.76 -8.67
CA GLY A 230 -7.24 6.91 -9.72
C GLY A 230 -8.46 6.10 -9.34
#